data_9f3c86e139da2b89aebae0881a0c6f41
#
_entry.id   9f3c86e139da2b89aebae0881a0c6f41
#
_cell.length_a   1.000
_cell.length_b   1.000
_cell.length_c   1.000
_cell.angle_alpha   90.00
_cell.angle_beta   90.00
_cell.angle_gamma   90.00
#
_symmetry.space_group_name_H-M   'P 1'
#
loop_
_entity.id
_entity.type
_entity.pdbx_description
1 polymer ?
#
loop_
_entity_poly.entity_id
_entity_poly.type
_entity_poly.pdbx_seq_one_letter_code
_entity_poly.pdbx_strand_id
1 'polypeptide(L)'
;MEEQNQYTSPEYEGFKQKLRKIIGLDLNSYKNQIHRRVHMLMDRWGVKTYDDYFNTIKNDDKKLREFLDHLTINVSEFFRNDKQWWKMRDELIPELIRKRGNKRLKLWSAGCATGEEPYSLAILSAVCGLDASTPVLAADIDQGAIAIAQKGIYLKRQLLNVPQEYLAKYFTTRDGGETYEVNAEIKRRVTFKRFNMIDDAFGNGFDIVLCRNVVIYFTTATKSLLYVKFFNALAPGGYFLVGSTEQIFDYKKMGFEMAGPFLYTRK
;
A
#
# COMPACT_ATOMS: atom_id res chain seq x y z
N MET A 1 -17.82 -20.94 -2.64
CA MET A 1 -18.94 -20.36 -3.43
C MET A 1 -20.06 -19.79 -2.57
N GLU A 2 -20.15 -20.09 -1.28
CA GLU A 2 -21.24 -19.61 -0.39
C GLU A 2 -21.03 -18.20 0.21
N GLU A 3 -19.82 -17.67 0.26
CA GLU A 3 -19.55 -16.37 0.89
C GLU A 3 -19.95 -15.14 0.05
N GLN A 4 -20.18 -15.28 -1.27
CA GLN A 4 -20.51 -14.15 -2.14
C GLN A 4 -22.00 -13.77 -2.13
N ASN A 5 -22.89 -14.62 -1.61
CA ASN A 5 -24.34 -14.45 -1.74
C ASN A 5 -25.00 -13.60 -0.64
N GLN A 6 -24.26 -13.17 0.39
CA GLN A 6 -24.84 -12.45 1.53
C GLN A 6 -25.13 -10.96 1.28
N TYR A 7 -24.50 -10.37 0.24
CA TYR A 7 -24.55 -8.92 -0.06
C TYR A 7 -24.94 -8.66 -1.52
N THR A 8 -26.14 -9.11 -1.91
CA THR A 8 -26.63 -9.08 -3.30
C THR A 8 -28.02 -8.45 -3.47
N SER A 9 -28.49 -7.67 -2.47
CA SER A 9 -29.77 -6.99 -2.65
C SER A 9 -29.67 -5.95 -3.77
N PRO A 10 -30.74 -5.72 -4.56
CA PRO A 10 -30.75 -4.72 -5.62
C PRO A 10 -30.35 -3.31 -5.13
N GLU A 11 -30.78 -2.96 -3.91
CA GLU A 11 -30.47 -1.67 -3.28
C GLU A 11 -28.97 -1.55 -2.98
N TYR A 12 -28.37 -2.62 -2.48
CA TYR A 12 -26.92 -2.65 -2.19
C TYR A 12 -26.10 -2.64 -3.49
N GLU A 13 -26.55 -3.34 -4.53
CA GLU A 13 -25.90 -3.26 -5.85
C GLU A 13 -25.95 -1.83 -6.40
N GLY A 14 -27.10 -1.14 -6.27
CA GLY A 14 -27.23 0.27 -6.64
C GLY A 14 -26.26 1.17 -5.86
N PHE A 15 -26.11 0.95 -4.56
CA PHE A 15 -25.14 1.67 -3.71
C PHE A 15 -23.71 1.44 -4.17
N LYS A 16 -23.31 0.20 -4.44
CA LYS A 16 -21.95 -0.14 -4.95
C LYS A 16 -21.65 0.56 -6.28
N GLN A 17 -22.63 0.59 -7.20
CA GLN A 17 -22.48 1.28 -8.48
C GLN A 17 -22.31 2.80 -8.30
N LYS A 18 -23.07 3.42 -7.38
CA LYS A 18 -22.94 4.85 -7.06
C LYS A 18 -21.58 5.17 -6.47
N LEU A 19 -21.07 4.35 -5.54
CA LEU A 19 -19.74 4.50 -4.97
C LEU A 19 -18.65 4.41 -6.04
N ARG A 20 -18.72 3.40 -6.91
CA ARG A 20 -17.77 3.25 -8.01
C ARG A 20 -17.73 4.49 -8.92
N LYS A 21 -18.90 5.03 -9.28
CA LYS A 21 -19.03 6.18 -10.18
C LYS A 21 -18.48 7.48 -9.57
N ILE A 22 -18.72 7.72 -8.28
CA ILE A 22 -18.40 9.01 -7.64
C ILE A 22 -17.07 9.00 -6.93
N ILE A 23 -16.72 7.89 -6.26
CA ILE A 23 -15.52 7.78 -5.41
C ILE A 23 -14.44 6.94 -6.09
N GLY A 24 -14.79 6.16 -7.13
CA GLY A 24 -13.89 5.23 -7.80
C GLY A 24 -13.66 3.94 -7.01
N LEU A 25 -14.50 3.62 -6.02
CA LEU A 25 -14.35 2.44 -5.18
C LEU A 25 -15.27 1.30 -5.67
N ASP A 26 -14.69 0.27 -6.30
CA ASP A 26 -15.43 -0.92 -6.73
C ASP A 26 -15.48 -1.98 -5.63
N LEU A 27 -16.53 -1.96 -4.82
CA LEU A 27 -16.73 -2.92 -3.73
C LEU A 27 -16.86 -4.38 -4.20
N ASN A 28 -17.18 -4.65 -5.47
CA ASN A 28 -17.26 -6.03 -5.99
C ASN A 28 -15.89 -6.70 -6.08
N SER A 29 -14.84 -5.92 -6.07
CA SER A 29 -13.46 -6.40 -6.04
C SER A 29 -13.00 -6.91 -4.67
N TYR A 30 -13.81 -6.67 -3.62
CA TYR A 30 -13.45 -6.95 -2.22
C TYR A 30 -14.19 -8.16 -1.66
N LYS A 31 -13.60 -8.80 -0.65
CA LYS A 31 -14.20 -9.91 0.10
C LYS A 31 -15.30 -9.43 1.06
N ASN A 32 -16.11 -10.36 1.53
CA ASN A 32 -17.23 -10.12 2.46
C ASN A 32 -16.87 -9.34 3.73
N GLN A 33 -15.64 -9.43 4.21
CA GLN A 33 -15.20 -8.65 5.38
C GLN A 33 -15.31 -7.13 5.14
N ILE A 34 -15.10 -6.65 3.92
CA ILE A 34 -15.26 -5.23 3.58
C ILE A 34 -16.75 -4.87 3.51
N HIS A 35 -17.57 -5.74 2.93
CA HIS A 35 -19.01 -5.53 2.90
C HIS A 35 -19.60 -5.46 4.32
N ARG A 36 -19.16 -6.32 5.24
CA ARG A 36 -19.54 -6.23 6.66
C ARG A 36 -19.16 -4.88 7.27
N ARG A 37 -17.98 -4.35 6.99
CA ARG A 37 -17.56 -3.04 7.49
C ARG A 37 -18.42 -1.91 6.96
N VAL A 38 -18.80 -1.96 5.68
CA VAL A 38 -19.75 -1.01 5.09
C VAL A 38 -21.04 -0.96 5.90
N HIS A 39 -21.62 -2.13 6.21
CA HIS A 39 -22.87 -2.22 6.97
C HIS A 39 -22.71 -1.79 8.43
N MET A 40 -21.63 -2.22 9.09
CA MET A 40 -21.34 -1.79 10.47
C MET A 40 -21.23 -0.27 10.60
N LEU A 41 -20.69 0.42 9.60
CA LEU A 41 -20.62 1.88 9.63
C LEU A 41 -21.97 2.54 9.35
N MET A 42 -22.76 1.97 8.44
CA MET A 42 -24.14 2.39 8.17
C MET A 42 -24.98 2.32 9.44
N ASP A 43 -24.90 1.19 10.17
CA ASP A 43 -25.58 0.99 11.45
C ASP A 43 -25.11 1.99 12.52
N ARG A 44 -23.80 2.22 12.63
CA ARG A 44 -23.20 3.19 13.57
C ARG A 44 -23.71 4.60 13.33
N TRP A 45 -23.92 4.99 12.06
CA TRP A 45 -24.47 6.29 11.73
C TRP A 45 -26.01 6.36 11.86
N GLY A 46 -26.66 5.25 12.16
CA GLY A 46 -28.13 5.15 12.28
C GLY A 46 -28.86 5.37 10.96
N VAL A 47 -28.20 5.15 9.84
CA VAL A 47 -28.76 5.33 8.50
C VAL A 47 -29.43 4.04 8.07
N LYS A 48 -30.70 4.13 7.59
CA LYS A 48 -31.50 2.94 7.31
C LYS A 48 -31.55 2.55 5.83
N THR A 49 -31.28 3.49 4.92
CA THR A 49 -31.32 3.22 3.49
C THR A 49 -29.94 3.43 2.85
N TYR A 50 -29.64 2.67 1.80
CA TYR A 50 -28.39 2.85 1.06
C TYR A 50 -28.31 4.20 0.33
N ASP A 51 -29.46 4.77 -0.02
CA ASP A 51 -29.51 6.09 -0.67
C ASP A 51 -29.15 7.21 0.31
N ASP A 52 -29.66 7.18 1.52
CA ASP A 52 -29.27 8.13 2.57
C ASP A 52 -27.81 7.93 2.97
N TYR A 53 -27.36 6.68 3.04
CA TYR A 53 -25.96 6.36 3.33
C TYR A 53 -25.02 6.93 2.27
N PHE A 54 -25.34 6.72 0.99
CA PHE A 54 -24.59 7.30 -0.11
C PHE A 54 -24.59 8.83 -0.09
N ASN A 55 -25.74 9.45 0.14
CA ASN A 55 -25.87 10.91 0.23
C ASN A 55 -25.05 11.48 1.40
N THR A 56 -25.04 10.79 2.54
CA THR A 56 -24.20 11.16 3.69
C THR A 56 -22.73 11.14 3.33
N ILE A 57 -22.26 10.08 2.67
CA ILE A 57 -20.86 9.94 2.22
C ILE A 57 -20.49 11.01 1.17
N LYS A 58 -21.41 11.27 0.23
CA LYS A 58 -21.15 12.18 -0.90
C LYS A 58 -21.09 13.65 -0.48
N ASN A 59 -21.92 14.06 0.47
CA ASN A 59 -22.15 15.47 0.80
C ASN A 59 -21.33 15.96 2.01
N ASP A 60 -20.62 15.08 2.70
CA ASP A 60 -19.82 15.40 3.88
C ASP A 60 -18.41 14.78 3.76
N ASP A 61 -17.42 15.64 3.54
CA ASP A 61 -16.01 15.23 3.42
C ASP A 61 -15.47 14.51 4.68
N LYS A 62 -16.02 14.82 5.87
CA LYS A 62 -15.64 14.14 7.11
C LYS A 62 -16.22 12.73 7.13
N LYS A 63 -17.45 12.56 6.69
CA LYS A 63 -18.13 11.26 6.56
C LYS A 63 -17.48 10.41 5.47
N LEU A 64 -17.11 11.00 4.35
CA LEU A 64 -16.35 10.30 3.32
C LEU A 64 -15.01 9.79 3.87
N ARG A 65 -14.27 10.61 4.62
CA ARG A 65 -13.02 10.20 5.26
C ARG A 65 -13.25 9.08 6.27
N GLU A 66 -14.23 9.25 7.18
CA GLU A 66 -14.59 8.21 8.16
C GLU A 66 -14.96 6.89 7.46
N PHE A 67 -15.67 6.95 6.32
CA PHE A 67 -16.02 5.79 5.51
C PHE A 67 -14.77 5.10 4.93
N LEU A 68 -13.88 5.84 4.30
CA LEU A 68 -12.64 5.30 3.74
C LEU A 68 -11.75 4.71 4.84
N ASP A 69 -11.50 5.46 5.92
CA ASP A 69 -10.72 5.01 7.07
C ASP A 69 -11.31 3.74 7.72
N HIS A 70 -12.64 3.61 7.72
CA HIS A 70 -13.30 2.43 8.26
C HIS A 70 -13.15 1.20 7.35
N LEU A 71 -13.11 1.39 6.04
CA LEU A 71 -12.91 0.29 5.08
C LEU A 71 -11.46 -0.14 5.00
N THR A 72 -10.54 0.82 4.95
CA THR A 72 -9.10 0.57 4.92
C THR A 72 -8.59 0.26 6.33
N ILE A 73 -7.73 -0.73 6.46
CA ILE A 73 -7.06 -1.02 7.75
C ILE A 73 -5.66 -0.44 7.63
N ASN A 74 -5.51 0.84 7.95
CA ASN A 74 -4.27 1.58 7.86
C ASN A 74 -3.32 1.29 9.06
N VAL A 75 -3.15 0.00 9.42
CA VAL A 75 -2.18 -0.40 10.44
C VAL A 75 -0.86 -0.71 9.76
N SER A 76 0.09 0.19 9.93
CA SER A 76 1.43 0.08 9.38
C SER A 76 2.47 0.38 10.45
N GLU A 77 3.70 -0.07 10.24
CA GLU A 77 4.86 0.22 11.09
C GLU A 77 6.12 0.28 10.22
N PHE A 78 7.10 1.05 10.66
CA PHE A 78 8.39 1.10 9.99
C PHE A 78 9.08 -0.27 10.04
N PHE A 79 9.71 -0.67 8.93
CA PHE A 79 10.47 -1.93 8.79
C PHE A 79 9.69 -3.19 9.24
N ARG A 80 8.38 -3.19 9.05
CA ARG A 80 7.51 -4.33 9.36
C ARG A 80 8.04 -5.63 8.72
N ASN A 81 8.20 -6.71 9.54
CA ASN A 81 8.84 -7.97 9.12
C ASN A 81 10.28 -7.76 8.66
N ASP A 82 11.12 -7.34 9.55
CA ASP A 82 12.48 -6.83 9.41
C ASP A 82 13.41 -7.62 8.48
N LYS A 83 13.38 -8.96 8.52
CA LYS A 83 14.24 -9.84 7.70
C LYS A 83 14.20 -9.52 6.21
N GLN A 84 13.02 -9.13 5.68
CA GLN A 84 12.87 -8.81 4.26
C GLN A 84 13.55 -7.48 3.92
N TRP A 85 13.54 -6.51 4.84
CA TRP A 85 14.20 -5.22 4.69
C TRP A 85 15.72 -5.38 4.66
N TRP A 86 16.26 -6.22 5.54
CA TRP A 86 17.72 -6.48 5.58
C TRP A 86 18.16 -7.24 4.33
N LYS A 87 17.39 -8.20 3.85
CA LYS A 87 17.62 -8.85 2.57
C LYS A 87 17.63 -7.84 1.40
N MET A 88 16.67 -6.90 1.36
CA MET A 88 16.67 -5.85 0.33
C MET A 88 17.95 -5.00 0.40
N ARG A 89 18.37 -4.59 1.61
CA ARG A 89 19.57 -3.78 1.81
C ARG A 89 20.86 -4.51 1.40
N ASP A 90 21.00 -5.75 1.84
CA ASP A 90 22.28 -6.46 1.78
C ASP A 90 22.47 -7.26 0.49
N GLU A 91 21.37 -7.66 -0.16
CA GLU A 91 21.42 -8.51 -1.35
C GLU A 91 20.78 -7.85 -2.58
N LEU A 92 19.47 -7.51 -2.50
CA LEU A 92 18.68 -7.19 -3.70
C LEU A 92 19.08 -5.84 -4.32
N ILE A 93 19.17 -4.78 -3.50
CA ILE A 93 19.57 -3.45 -3.99
C ILE A 93 20.99 -3.46 -4.56
N PRO A 94 22.00 -4.02 -3.88
CA PRO A 94 23.35 -4.17 -4.45
C PRO A 94 23.36 -4.98 -5.76
N GLU A 95 22.61 -6.07 -5.84
CA GLU A 95 22.49 -6.86 -7.06
C GLU A 95 21.88 -6.05 -8.22
N LEU A 96 20.80 -5.32 -7.97
CA LEU A 96 20.17 -4.48 -8.96
C LEU A 96 21.09 -3.35 -9.44
N ILE A 97 21.83 -2.71 -8.54
CA ILE A 97 22.85 -1.70 -8.91
C ILE A 97 23.86 -2.29 -9.88
N ARG A 98 24.38 -3.50 -9.60
CA ARG A 98 25.32 -4.19 -10.50
C ARG A 98 24.69 -4.51 -11.86
N LYS A 99 23.47 -5.05 -11.86
CA LYS A 99 22.75 -5.42 -13.09
C LYS A 99 22.39 -4.21 -13.95
N ARG A 100 22.00 -3.10 -13.33
CA ARG A 100 21.62 -1.86 -14.04
C ARG A 100 22.83 -0.99 -14.43
N GLY A 101 23.99 -1.21 -13.81
CA GLY A 101 25.17 -0.37 -14.02
C GLY A 101 25.03 1.06 -13.48
N ASN A 102 24.00 1.34 -12.69
CA ASN A 102 23.74 2.65 -12.11
C ASN A 102 22.95 2.56 -10.82
N LYS A 103 22.80 3.70 -10.11
CA LYS A 103 22.10 3.81 -8.83
C LYS A 103 20.68 4.41 -8.95
N ARG A 104 20.09 4.46 -10.13
CA ARG A 104 18.75 4.99 -10.41
C ARG A 104 17.73 3.87 -10.46
N LEU A 105 17.45 3.26 -9.31
CA LEU A 105 16.45 2.20 -9.21
C LEU A 105 15.07 2.79 -9.00
N LYS A 106 14.09 2.32 -9.76
CA LYS A 106 12.68 2.68 -9.58
C LYS A 106 12.05 1.80 -8.53
N LEU A 107 11.64 2.39 -7.42
CA LEU A 107 11.06 1.72 -6.27
C LEU A 107 9.59 2.15 -6.09
N TRP A 108 8.71 1.21 -5.75
CA TRP A 108 7.29 1.49 -5.54
C TRP A 108 6.75 0.77 -4.30
N SER A 109 6.09 1.52 -3.41
CA SER A 109 5.26 1.02 -2.32
C SER A 109 3.79 1.21 -2.72
N ALA A 110 3.10 0.11 -3.01
CA ALA A 110 1.72 0.07 -3.48
C ALA A 110 0.78 -0.33 -2.34
N GLY A 111 -0.11 0.59 -1.94
CA GLY A 111 -0.88 0.52 -0.70
C GLY A 111 -0.05 1.05 0.47
N CYS A 112 0.43 2.29 0.32
CA CYS A 112 1.42 2.89 1.24
C CYS A 112 0.83 3.35 2.58
N ALA A 113 -0.49 3.37 2.72
CA ALA A 113 -1.21 3.82 3.92
C ALA A 113 -0.64 5.15 4.48
N THR A 114 -0.33 5.18 5.76
CA THR A 114 0.21 6.36 6.47
C THR A 114 1.72 6.60 6.30
N GLY A 115 2.39 5.85 5.41
CA GLY A 115 3.71 6.19 4.90
C GLY A 115 4.89 5.48 5.53
N GLU A 116 4.72 4.63 6.52
CA GLU A 116 5.79 3.92 7.21
C GLU A 116 6.59 3.03 6.25
N GLU A 117 5.90 2.32 5.34
CA GLU A 117 6.55 1.45 4.35
C GLU A 117 7.37 2.24 3.32
N PRO A 118 6.84 3.25 2.61
CA PRO A 118 7.63 4.00 1.64
C PRO A 118 8.77 4.79 2.28
N TYR A 119 8.63 5.28 3.52
CA TYR A 119 9.75 5.90 4.22
C TYR A 119 10.82 4.89 4.64
N SER A 120 10.44 3.67 5.06
CA SER A 120 11.40 2.59 5.28
C SER A 120 12.20 2.29 4.02
N LEU A 121 11.52 2.23 2.86
CA LEU A 121 12.16 2.01 1.56
C LEU A 121 13.07 3.19 1.16
N ALA A 122 12.65 4.44 1.44
CA ALA A 122 13.45 5.63 1.20
C ALA A 122 14.71 5.69 2.09
N ILE A 123 14.62 5.24 3.35
CA ILE A 123 15.77 5.10 4.24
C ILE A 123 16.75 4.06 3.66
N LEU A 124 16.28 2.88 3.23
CA LEU A 124 17.15 1.91 2.57
C LEU A 124 17.77 2.46 1.29
N SER A 125 17.01 3.19 0.48
CA SER A 125 17.50 3.90 -0.70
C SER A 125 18.69 4.81 -0.35
N ALA A 126 18.57 5.60 0.73
CA ALA A 126 19.64 6.47 1.19
C ALA A 126 20.86 5.68 1.72
N VAL A 127 20.62 4.64 2.52
CA VAL A 127 21.67 3.76 3.10
C VAL A 127 22.46 3.06 2.00
N CYS A 128 21.78 2.56 0.96
CA CYS A 128 22.44 1.90 -0.18
C CYS A 128 23.01 2.90 -1.20
N GLY A 129 22.91 4.20 -0.95
CA GLY A 129 23.46 5.26 -1.80
C GLY A 129 22.78 5.36 -3.16
N LEU A 130 21.48 5.05 -3.24
CA LEU A 130 20.71 5.26 -4.47
C LEU A 130 20.58 6.75 -4.80
N ASP A 131 20.43 7.06 -6.08
CA ASP A 131 20.28 8.41 -6.58
C ASP A 131 18.96 9.02 -6.07
N ALA A 132 19.06 10.16 -5.37
CA ALA A 132 17.89 10.86 -4.82
C ALA A 132 16.98 11.45 -5.89
N SER A 133 17.44 11.59 -7.14
CA SER A 133 16.60 12.04 -8.28
C SER A 133 15.58 10.98 -8.72
N THR A 134 15.68 9.74 -8.21
CA THR A 134 14.71 8.67 -8.45
C THR A 134 13.97 8.36 -7.15
N PRO A 135 12.93 9.15 -6.79
CA PRO A 135 12.22 8.96 -5.54
C PRO A 135 11.39 7.67 -5.56
N VAL A 136 11.16 7.13 -4.37
CA VAL A 136 10.20 6.04 -4.15
C VAL A 136 8.80 6.52 -4.51
N LEU A 137 8.11 5.82 -5.40
CA LEU A 137 6.68 6.04 -5.62
C LEU A 137 5.92 5.42 -4.44
N ALA A 138 5.13 6.22 -3.75
CA ALA A 138 4.21 5.79 -2.70
C ALA A 138 2.78 6.02 -3.15
N ALA A 139 1.99 4.97 -3.23
CA ALA A 139 0.66 5.05 -3.84
C ALA A 139 -0.40 4.39 -2.96
N ASP A 140 -1.51 5.09 -2.74
CA ASP A 140 -2.67 4.59 -2.01
C ASP A 140 -3.97 5.17 -2.58
N ILE A 141 -5.09 4.50 -2.34
CA ILE A 141 -6.41 5.02 -2.70
C ILE A 141 -6.89 6.05 -1.68
N ASP A 142 -6.44 5.94 -0.44
CA ASP A 142 -6.84 6.76 0.70
C ASP A 142 -6.05 8.07 0.75
N GLN A 143 -6.69 9.15 0.28
CA GLN A 143 -6.10 10.49 0.29
C GLN A 143 -5.85 11.02 1.72
N GLY A 144 -6.65 10.58 2.71
CA GLY A 144 -6.48 10.93 4.11
C GLY A 144 -5.19 10.33 4.68
N ALA A 145 -4.96 9.04 4.42
CA ALA A 145 -3.73 8.35 4.79
C ALA A 145 -2.51 8.99 4.11
N ILE A 146 -2.60 9.32 2.82
CA ILE A 146 -1.53 10.04 2.10
C ILE A 146 -1.23 11.40 2.76
N ALA A 147 -2.24 12.14 3.17
CA ALA A 147 -2.03 13.44 3.83
C ALA A 147 -1.31 13.29 5.19
N ILE A 148 -1.57 12.21 5.94
CA ILE A 148 -0.82 11.86 7.16
C ILE A 148 0.62 11.50 6.79
N ALA A 149 0.82 10.65 5.79
CA ALA A 149 2.12 10.24 5.30
C ALA A 149 2.99 11.44 4.88
N GLN A 150 2.42 12.41 4.16
CA GLN A 150 3.13 13.62 3.73
C GLN A 150 3.60 14.50 4.90
N LYS A 151 2.87 14.52 6.01
CA LYS A 151 3.34 15.19 7.24
C LYS A 151 4.60 14.51 7.77
N GLY A 152 4.65 13.17 7.72
CA GLY A 152 5.78 12.37 8.15
C GLY A 152 6.06 12.47 9.64
N ILE A 153 5.00 12.55 10.46
CA ILE A 153 5.07 12.62 11.94
C ILE A 153 4.41 11.35 12.48
N TYR A 154 5.13 10.62 13.33
CA TYR A 154 4.75 9.31 13.83
C TYR A 154 4.92 9.18 15.31
N LEU A 155 4.07 8.39 15.96
CA LEU A 155 4.19 8.03 17.37
C LEU A 155 5.35 7.06 17.57
N LYS A 156 6.01 7.12 18.70
CA LYS A 156 7.13 6.23 19.10
C LYS A 156 6.83 4.74 18.84
N ARG A 157 5.60 4.29 19.10
CA ARG A 157 5.19 2.89 18.89
C ARG A 157 5.26 2.41 17.43
N GLN A 158 5.21 3.31 16.44
CA GLN A 158 5.29 2.98 15.01
C GLN A 158 6.75 2.78 14.55
N LEU A 159 7.72 3.20 15.38
CA LEU A 159 9.15 3.16 15.09
C LEU A 159 9.90 2.04 15.83
N LEU A 160 9.20 1.12 16.48
CA LEU A 160 9.84 0.07 17.32
C LEU A 160 10.84 -0.81 16.54
N ASN A 161 10.62 -1.01 15.24
CA ASN A 161 11.49 -1.80 14.39
C ASN A 161 12.56 -0.95 13.66
N VAL A 162 12.63 0.35 13.91
CA VAL A 162 13.64 1.22 13.30
C VAL A 162 14.96 1.02 14.04
N PRO A 163 16.07 0.64 13.35
CA PRO A 163 17.37 0.59 13.97
C PRO A 163 17.77 1.92 14.60
N GLN A 164 18.40 1.88 15.76
CA GLN A 164 18.76 3.08 16.51
C GLN A 164 19.61 4.07 15.70
N GLU A 165 20.51 3.55 14.86
CA GLU A 165 21.32 4.36 13.95
C GLU A 165 20.48 5.11 12.90
N TYR A 166 19.41 4.46 12.38
CA TYR A 166 18.51 5.10 11.41
C TYR A 166 17.57 6.09 12.12
N LEU A 167 17.13 5.76 13.34
CA LEU A 167 16.33 6.66 14.14
C LEU A 167 17.09 7.97 14.42
N ALA A 168 18.33 7.88 14.87
CA ALA A 168 19.18 9.03 15.15
C ALA A 168 19.49 9.87 13.89
N LYS A 169 19.65 9.22 12.74
CA LYS A 169 20.07 9.89 11.50
C LYS A 169 18.93 10.48 10.70
N TYR A 170 17.79 9.79 10.63
CA TYR A 170 16.72 10.11 9.69
C TYR A 170 15.43 10.65 10.32
N PHE A 171 15.41 10.76 11.65
CA PHE A 171 14.25 11.30 12.36
C PHE A 171 14.67 12.42 13.32
N THR A 172 13.75 13.35 13.50
CA THR A 172 13.85 14.41 14.51
C THR A 172 12.82 14.14 15.60
N THR A 173 13.26 14.09 16.85
CA THR A 173 12.40 13.90 18.01
C THR A 173 11.54 15.15 18.25
N ARG A 174 10.28 14.95 18.57
CA ARG A 174 9.30 16.00 18.94
C ARG A 174 8.63 15.64 20.26
N ASP A 175 7.96 16.60 20.85
CA ASP A 175 7.08 16.44 22.02
C ASP A 175 7.73 15.60 23.15
N GLY A 176 8.97 15.94 23.50
CA GLY A 176 9.69 15.23 24.55
C GLY A 176 10.02 13.76 24.28
N GLY A 177 9.91 13.31 23.01
CA GLY A 177 10.18 11.92 22.62
C GLY A 177 8.94 11.06 22.38
N GLU A 178 7.76 11.66 22.43
CA GLU A 178 6.50 10.96 22.15
C GLU A 178 6.26 10.80 20.65
N THR A 179 6.69 11.79 19.85
CA THR A 179 6.57 11.76 18.40
C THR A 179 7.91 11.99 17.70
N TYR A 180 8.00 11.51 16.46
CA TYR A 180 9.18 11.60 15.62
C TYR A 180 8.80 12.07 14.23
N GLU A 181 9.54 13.01 13.70
CA GLU A 181 9.35 13.48 12.33
C GLU A 181 10.46 12.93 11.43
N VAL A 182 10.05 12.37 10.29
CA VAL A 182 10.98 12.00 9.22
C VAL A 182 11.68 13.25 8.70
N ASN A 183 13.01 13.27 8.60
CA ASN A 183 13.74 14.44 8.17
C ASN A 183 13.49 14.79 6.69
N ALA A 184 13.83 16.04 6.31
CA ALA A 184 13.57 16.57 4.98
C ALA A 184 14.32 15.81 3.87
N GLU A 185 15.48 15.23 4.16
CA GLU A 185 16.23 14.40 3.20
C GLU A 185 15.42 13.18 2.77
N ILE A 186 14.86 12.44 3.73
CA ILE A 186 14.08 11.23 3.45
C ILE A 186 12.72 11.59 2.85
N LYS A 187 12.07 12.67 3.33
CA LYS A 187 10.81 13.14 2.75
C LYS A 187 10.94 13.43 1.25
N ARG A 188 12.04 14.06 0.81
CA ARG A 188 12.29 14.34 -0.61
C ARG A 188 12.53 13.08 -1.47
N ARG A 189 12.85 11.95 -0.85
CA ARG A 189 13.03 10.66 -1.53
C ARG A 189 11.72 9.90 -1.75
N VAL A 190 10.56 10.48 -1.40
CA VAL A 190 9.25 9.84 -1.59
C VAL A 190 8.32 10.77 -2.37
N THR A 191 7.66 10.22 -3.37
CA THR A 191 6.59 10.91 -4.11
C THR A 191 5.28 10.19 -3.84
N PHE A 192 4.33 10.88 -3.19
CA PHE A 192 3.01 10.35 -2.89
C PHE A 192 2.03 10.60 -4.02
N LYS A 193 1.21 9.59 -4.34
CA LYS A 193 0.18 9.66 -5.37
C LYS A 193 -1.09 8.93 -4.93
N ARG A 194 -2.26 9.57 -5.10
CA ARG A 194 -3.53 8.83 -5.04
C ARG A 194 -3.59 7.87 -6.21
N PHE A 195 -3.90 6.61 -5.94
CA PHE A 195 -3.84 5.55 -6.93
C PHE A 195 -4.80 4.42 -6.58
N ASN A 196 -5.67 4.07 -7.54
CA ASN A 196 -6.55 2.92 -7.44
C ASN A 196 -5.94 1.74 -8.22
N MET A 197 -5.45 0.72 -7.52
CA MET A 197 -4.83 -0.46 -8.15
C MET A 197 -5.77 -1.21 -9.09
N ILE A 198 -7.10 -1.09 -8.91
CA ILE A 198 -8.07 -1.79 -9.75
C ILE A 198 -8.18 -1.11 -11.11
N ASP A 199 -8.40 0.20 -11.12
CA ASP A 199 -8.77 0.96 -12.31
C ASP A 199 -7.58 1.65 -12.98
N ASP A 200 -6.61 2.14 -12.21
CA ASP A 200 -5.50 2.93 -12.74
C ASP A 200 -4.49 2.08 -13.51
N ALA A 201 -3.89 2.71 -14.52
CA ALA A 201 -2.79 2.09 -15.26
C ALA A 201 -1.52 2.09 -14.42
N PHE A 202 -0.91 0.91 -14.29
CA PHE A 202 0.40 0.77 -13.64
C PHE A 202 1.47 1.33 -14.58
N GLY A 203 2.47 2.00 -14.01
CA GLY A 203 3.69 2.32 -14.76
C GLY A 203 4.49 1.05 -15.05
N ASN A 204 5.66 1.21 -15.61
CA ASN A 204 6.56 0.08 -15.91
C ASN A 204 8.01 0.39 -15.54
N GLY A 205 8.84 -0.67 -15.59
CA GLY A 205 10.27 -0.55 -15.36
C GLY A 205 10.63 -0.39 -13.89
N PHE A 206 9.79 -0.84 -12.95
CA PHE A 206 10.12 -0.84 -11.53
C PHE A 206 11.12 -1.95 -11.20
N ASP A 207 12.15 -1.60 -10.47
CA ASP A 207 13.17 -2.54 -9.99
C ASP A 207 12.72 -3.26 -8.73
N ILE A 208 11.99 -2.58 -7.83
CA ILE A 208 11.36 -3.19 -6.66
C ILE A 208 9.94 -2.63 -6.51
N VAL A 209 8.98 -3.53 -6.35
CA VAL A 209 7.60 -3.21 -5.98
C VAL A 209 7.25 -3.91 -4.67
N LEU A 210 6.75 -3.16 -3.72
CA LEU A 210 6.16 -3.65 -2.49
C LEU A 210 4.63 -3.54 -2.60
N CYS A 211 3.90 -4.62 -2.35
CA CYS A 211 2.45 -4.59 -2.13
C CYS A 211 2.15 -5.56 -0.99
N ARG A 212 2.16 -5.05 0.23
CA ARG A 212 2.14 -5.86 1.44
C ARG A 212 0.93 -5.55 2.31
N ASN A 213 0.23 -6.62 2.73
CA ASN A 213 -0.97 -6.52 3.59
C ASN A 213 -2.13 -5.70 2.97
N VAL A 214 -2.23 -5.71 1.64
CA VAL A 214 -3.24 -4.99 0.86
C VAL A 214 -4.14 -5.96 0.11
N VAL A 215 -3.54 -6.91 -0.62
CA VAL A 215 -4.31 -7.82 -1.48
C VAL A 215 -5.14 -8.83 -0.69
N ILE A 216 -4.92 -8.96 0.62
CA ILE A 216 -5.73 -9.79 1.52
C ILE A 216 -7.22 -9.46 1.48
N TYR A 217 -7.55 -8.21 1.18
CA TYR A 217 -8.93 -7.70 1.16
C TYR A 217 -9.65 -7.98 -0.15
N PHE A 218 -8.94 -8.31 -1.23
CA PHE A 218 -9.50 -8.53 -2.55
C PHE A 218 -9.95 -9.97 -2.77
N THR A 219 -10.93 -10.15 -3.67
CA THR A 219 -11.35 -11.47 -4.15
C THR A 219 -10.21 -12.18 -4.86
N THR A 220 -10.29 -13.51 -5.00
CA THR A 220 -9.27 -14.30 -5.71
C THR A 220 -9.11 -13.85 -7.16
N ALA A 221 -10.21 -13.56 -7.85
CA ALA A 221 -10.17 -13.05 -9.22
C ALA A 221 -9.43 -11.71 -9.32
N THR A 222 -9.76 -10.76 -8.44
CA THR A 222 -9.09 -9.46 -8.39
C THR A 222 -7.60 -9.59 -8.08
N LYS A 223 -7.22 -10.46 -7.13
CA LYS A 223 -5.79 -10.73 -6.83
C LYS A 223 -5.03 -11.19 -8.05
N SER A 224 -5.59 -12.16 -8.80
CA SER A 224 -4.93 -12.68 -10.00
C SER A 224 -4.70 -11.58 -11.03
N LEU A 225 -5.69 -10.71 -11.26
CA LEU A 225 -5.54 -9.54 -12.15
C LEU A 225 -4.46 -8.58 -11.68
N LEU A 226 -4.44 -8.26 -10.38
CA LEU A 226 -3.44 -7.36 -9.79
C LEU A 226 -2.03 -7.93 -9.90
N TYR A 227 -1.83 -9.22 -9.65
CA TYR A 227 -0.52 -9.85 -9.79
C TYR A 227 0.00 -9.81 -11.22
N VAL A 228 -0.85 -9.97 -12.22
CA VAL A 228 -0.46 -9.79 -13.63
C VAL A 228 -0.09 -8.32 -13.91
N LYS A 229 -0.84 -7.34 -13.37
CA LYS A 229 -0.50 -5.91 -13.48
C LYS A 229 0.87 -5.63 -12.83
N PHE A 230 1.15 -6.16 -11.64
CA PHE A 230 2.44 -6.02 -10.98
C PHE A 230 3.58 -6.68 -11.74
N PHE A 231 3.36 -7.89 -12.28
CA PHE A 231 4.35 -8.54 -13.15
C PHE A 231 4.74 -7.65 -14.34
N ASN A 232 3.76 -7.08 -15.02
CA ASN A 232 4.00 -6.21 -16.16
C ASN A 232 4.67 -4.87 -15.79
N ALA A 233 4.44 -4.40 -14.57
CA ALA A 233 5.05 -3.17 -14.05
C ALA A 233 6.54 -3.35 -13.71
N LEU A 234 6.99 -4.55 -13.37
CA LEU A 234 8.40 -4.82 -13.08
C LEU A 234 9.29 -4.69 -14.33
N ALA A 235 10.48 -4.20 -14.13
CA ALA A 235 11.56 -4.38 -15.08
C ALA A 235 12.02 -5.85 -15.13
N PRO A 236 12.60 -6.35 -16.24
CA PRO A 236 13.26 -7.65 -16.26
C PRO A 236 14.30 -7.73 -15.12
N GLY A 237 14.28 -8.80 -14.34
CA GLY A 237 15.11 -8.97 -13.14
C GLY A 237 14.69 -8.15 -11.93
N GLY A 238 13.56 -7.44 -12.00
CA GLY A 238 12.99 -6.70 -10.87
C GLY A 238 12.29 -7.61 -9.86
N TYR A 239 12.07 -7.11 -8.65
CA TYR A 239 11.55 -7.85 -7.51
C TYR A 239 10.17 -7.36 -7.08
N PHE A 240 9.31 -8.31 -6.73
CA PHE A 240 7.98 -8.06 -6.16
C PHE A 240 7.90 -8.70 -4.77
N LEU A 241 7.68 -7.88 -3.74
CA LEU A 241 7.54 -8.32 -2.35
C LEU A 241 6.08 -8.18 -1.91
N VAL A 242 5.51 -9.28 -1.41
CA VAL A 242 4.17 -9.32 -0.83
C VAL A 242 4.22 -9.50 0.70
N GLY A 243 3.10 -9.32 1.38
CA GLY A 243 3.01 -9.56 2.82
C GLY A 243 3.14 -11.04 3.17
N SER A 244 3.50 -11.34 4.43
CA SER A 244 3.78 -12.69 4.93
C SER A 244 2.58 -13.64 4.91
N THR A 245 1.38 -13.14 4.62
CA THR A 245 0.14 -13.93 4.47
C THR A 245 -0.41 -13.91 3.05
N GLU A 246 0.35 -13.37 2.09
CA GLU A 246 -0.10 -13.07 0.72
C GLU A 246 0.65 -13.90 -0.33
N GLN A 247 0.87 -15.18 -0.08
CA GLN A 247 1.56 -16.06 -1.02
C GLN A 247 0.82 -16.14 -2.37
N ILE A 248 1.58 -16.02 -3.47
CA ILE A 248 1.08 -16.18 -4.84
C ILE A 248 1.23 -17.66 -5.23
N PHE A 249 0.13 -18.41 -5.26
CA PHE A 249 0.18 -19.85 -5.55
C PHE A 249 0.51 -20.15 -7.03
N ASP A 250 -0.10 -19.41 -7.95
CA ASP A 250 0.08 -19.60 -9.41
C ASP A 250 1.17 -18.71 -10.02
N TYR A 251 2.18 -18.30 -9.23
CA TYR A 251 3.21 -17.35 -9.65
C TYR A 251 3.91 -17.75 -10.95
N LYS A 252 4.20 -19.04 -11.16
CA LYS A 252 4.84 -19.53 -12.41
C LYS A 252 3.99 -19.29 -13.64
N LYS A 253 2.66 -19.50 -13.55
CA LYS A 253 1.73 -19.25 -14.67
C LYS A 253 1.66 -17.77 -15.05
N MET A 254 1.94 -16.88 -14.08
CA MET A 254 1.99 -15.43 -14.28
C MET A 254 3.37 -14.96 -14.77
N GLY A 255 4.35 -15.85 -14.89
CA GLY A 255 5.71 -15.52 -15.33
C GLY A 255 6.70 -15.18 -14.22
N PHE A 256 6.28 -15.17 -12.97
CA PHE A 256 7.17 -14.95 -11.84
C PHE A 256 8.04 -16.15 -11.52
N GLU A 257 9.21 -15.89 -10.94
CA GLU A 257 10.02 -16.87 -10.23
C GLU A 257 10.08 -16.49 -8.75
N MET A 258 10.22 -17.50 -7.90
CA MET A 258 10.37 -17.29 -6.46
C MET A 258 11.85 -16.98 -6.16
N ALA A 259 12.14 -15.81 -5.60
CA ALA A 259 13.46 -15.37 -5.15
C ALA A 259 13.66 -15.54 -3.62
N GLY A 260 12.61 -15.97 -2.92
CA GLY A 260 12.60 -16.19 -1.48
C GLY A 260 11.18 -16.21 -0.92
N PRO A 261 10.99 -16.43 0.37
CA PRO A 261 9.67 -16.36 1.00
C PRO A 261 9.00 -15.01 0.72
N PHE A 262 7.80 -15.04 0.11
CA PHE A 262 7.00 -13.85 -0.24
C PHE A 262 7.69 -12.85 -1.20
N LEU A 263 8.79 -13.26 -1.82
CA LEU A 263 9.60 -12.48 -2.75
C LEU A 263 9.61 -13.17 -4.10
N TYR A 264 9.23 -12.45 -5.13
CA TYR A 264 9.13 -12.91 -6.51
C TYR A 264 9.97 -12.02 -7.42
N THR A 265 10.41 -12.56 -8.56
CA THR A 265 11.15 -11.81 -9.57
C THR A 265 10.55 -12.04 -10.95
N ARG A 266 10.64 -11.04 -11.80
CA ARG A 266 10.39 -11.14 -13.24
C ARG A 266 11.71 -11.46 -13.94
N LYS A 267 11.80 -12.61 -14.61
CA LYS A 267 12.92 -12.86 -15.54
C LYS A 267 12.93 -11.88 -16.70
#